data_4014b393b28c6ece8adaf002a186ebfc
#
_entry.id   4014b393b28c6ece8adaf002a186ebfc
#
_cell.length_a   1.000
_cell.length_b   1.000
_cell.length_c   1.000
_cell.angle_alpha   90.00
_cell.angle_beta   90.00
_cell.angle_gamma   90.00
#
_symmetry.space_group_name_H-M   'P 1'
#
loop_
_entity.id
_entity.type
_entity.pdbx_description
1 polymer ?
#
loop_
_entity_poly.entity_id
_entity_poly.type
_entity_poly.pdbx_seq_one_letter_code
_entity_poly.pdbx_strand_id
1 'polypeptide(L)'
;MRNRIQAGERAVKGFPADALRRAPRGHRVVTQRPMSNTSDTTGDRSEERRGGAGSVQSVDRAVSVLEILAKLGEAGVTEISEELGVHKSTAFRILGVLENRGLVEQERDRGKYYLGAGVLRLAGAAAIRLDISQEGQPVCRALAADTGETANIAVLDGDAAVNIMQARGSAAVTAYNWLGRRTPLHATASGKVLLAHLPPQRRETLVTRKLPRFTEHTLTTAAGLREQLTAVLEDGFACTSEELEIGLNAVAAPVRAHDGAVIGAIGLSGPAYRMERQLLPELAERAAKAAAELSRLMGYAG
;
A
#
# COMPACT_ATOMS: atom_id res chain seq x y z
N MET A 1 -51.00 3.40 19.69
CA MET A 1 -49.76 4.11 20.00
C MET A 1 -48.75 3.84 18.87
N ARG A 2 -48.57 4.80 17.97
CA ARG A 2 -47.70 4.70 16.79
C ARG A 2 -46.45 5.51 17.11
N ASN A 3 -45.31 4.84 17.25
CA ASN A 3 -44.02 5.50 17.40
C ASN A 3 -43.44 5.70 15.99
N ARG A 4 -43.39 6.95 15.54
CA ARG A 4 -42.66 7.41 14.35
C ARG A 4 -41.16 7.46 14.69
N ILE A 5 -40.38 6.65 14.05
CA ILE A 5 -38.92 6.82 14.00
C ILE A 5 -38.66 7.87 12.92
N GLN A 6 -38.24 9.06 13.33
CA GLN A 6 -37.69 10.07 12.43
C GLN A 6 -36.28 9.63 12.03
N ALA A 7 -36.12 9.26 10.76
CA ALA A 7 -34.78 9.14 10.14
C ALA A 7 -34.24 10.57 9.97
N GLY A 8 -33.21 10.90 10.73
CA GLY A 8 -32.48 12.16 10.57
C GLY A 8 -31.60 12.08 9.33
N GLU A 9 -31.90 12.86 8.31
CA GLU A 9 -31.02 13.20 7.22
C GLU A 9 -29.81 13.96 7.78
N ARG A 10 -28.68 13.27 7.97
CA ARG A 10 -27.39 13.92 8.18
C ARG A 10 -26.75 14.14 6.80
N ALA A 11 -26.85 15.36 6.34
CA ALA A 11 -26.09 15.82 5.17
C ALA A 11 -24.59 15.68 5.45
N VAL A 12 -23.90 14.93 4.60
CA VAL A 12 -22.44 14.81 4.60
C VAL A 12 -21.86 16.20 4.32
N LYS A 13 -21.31 16.85 5.33
CA LYS A 13 -20.62 18.13 5.24
C LYS A 13 -19.27 17.87 4.57
N GLY A 14 -19.05 18.43 3.38
CA GLY A 14 -17.71 18.38 2.76
C GLY A 14 -17.67 18.43 1.24
N PHE A 15 -18.80 18.54 0.53
CA PHE A 15 -18.79 18.72 -0.90
C PHE A 15 -19.41 20.05 -1.33
N PRO A 16 -18.65 21.01 -1.84
CA PRO A 16 -19.22 22.24 -2.40
C PRO A 16 -20.01 21.93 -3.69
N ALA A 17 -21.25 22.36 -3.72
CA ALA A 17 -22.21 22.09 -4.80
C ALA A 17 -21.93 22.85 -6.13
N ASP A 18 -20.87 23.63 -6.25
CA ASP A 18 -20.75 24.68 -7.28
C ASP A 18 -19.70 24.43 -8.38
N ALA A 19 -19.18 23.19 -8.54
CA ALA A 19 -18.16 22.89 -9.55
C ALA A 19 -18.71 22.33 -10.89
N LEU A 20 -20.00 22.52 -11.18
CA LEU A 20 -20.63 22.01 -12.39
C LEU A 20 -21.01 23.12 -13.37
N ARG A 21 -20.08 23.88 -13.92
CA ARG A 21 -20.26 24.61 -15.20
C ARG A 21 -18.93 25.09 -15.76
N ARG A 22 -18.44 24.41 -16.80
CA ARG A 22 -17.74 24.90 -18.00
C ARG A 22 -16.67 23.93 -18.48
N ALA A 23 -16.99 23.24 -19.56
CA ALA A 23 -16.00 22.57 -20.39
C ALA A 23 -15.50 23.55 -21.46
N PRO A 24 -14.20 23.65 -21.74
CA PRO A 24 -13.68 24.16 -23.02
C PRO A 24 -13.28 23.01 -23.92
N ARG A 25 -13.68 23.12 -25.19
CA ARG A 25 -13.32 22.23 -26.30
C ARG A 25 -11.89 22.50 -26.79
N GLY A 26 -11.18 21.46 -27.11
CA GLY A 26 -10.19 21.41 -28.20
C GLY A 26 -8.76 21.69 -27.82
N HIS A 27 -7.91 20.66 -27.77
CA HIS A 27 -6.49 20.80 -28.03
C HIS A 27 -5.98 19.75 -29.04
N ARG A 28 -5.30 20.32 -30.01
CA ARG A 28 -4.67 19.79 -31.23
C ARG A 28 -3.45 18.93 -30.85
N VAL A 29 -3.36 17.76 -31.45
CA VAL A 29 -2.18 16.88 -31.43
C VAL A 29 -1.05 17.56 -32.20
N VAL A 30 0.11 17.73 -31.57
CA VAL A 30 1.35 18.11 -32.21
C VAL A 30 2.30 16.93 -32.19
N THR A 31 2.52 16.36 -33.35
CA THR A 31 3.58 15.37 -33.62
C THR A 31 4.93 16.08 -33.74
N GLN A 32 5.91 15.68 -32.94
CA GLN A 32 7.31 16.06 -33.14
C GLN A 32 8.13 14.90 -33.69
N ARG A 33 8.81 15.18 -34.79
CA ARG A 33 9.81 14.35 -35.47
C ARG A 33 11.16 14.43 -34.74
N PRO A 34 12.02 13.41 -34.86
CA PRO A 34 13.35 13.42 -34.27
C PRO A 34 14.35 14.18 -35.16
N MET A 35 15.20 14.97 -34.55
CA MET A 35 16.41 15.54 -35.19
C MET A 35 17.63 14.78 -34.70
N SER A 36 18.37 14.23 -35.65
CA SER A 36 19.76 13.77 -35.54
C SER A 36 20.69 14.96 -35.39
N ASN A 37 21.66 14.90 -34.52
CA ASN A 37 22.95 15.55 -34.77
C ASN A 37 24.10 14.85 -34.04
N THR A 38 25.10 14.52 -34.84
CA THR A 38 26.44 14.03 -34.53
C THR A 38 27.32 15.19 -34.12
N SER A 39 28.16 15.01 -33.09
CA SER A 39 29.57 15.41 -33.11
C SER A 39 30.31 15.00 -31.83
N ASP A 40 31.45 14.42 -32.04
CA ASP A 40 32.55 14.02 -31.18
C ASP A 40 32.89 15.00 -30.05
N THR A 41 33.16 14.44 -28.86
CA THR A 41 34.39 14.80 -28.11
C THR A 41 34.74 13.68 -27.12
N THR A 42 35.88 13.09 -27.31
CA THR A 42 36.64 12.19 -26.44
C THR A 42 36.95 12.85 -25.10
N GLY A 43 36.68 12.13 -24.00
CA GLY A 43 37.04 12.54 -22.62
C GLY A 43 36.58 11.54 -21.60
N ASP A 44 37.43 10.60 -21.30
CA ASP A 44 37.64 9.89 -20.04
C ASP A 44 36.50 9.94 -18.97
N ARG A 45 35.65 8.92 -18.97
CA ARG A 45 34.72 8.57 -17.89
C ARG A 45 34.58 7.06 -17.74
N SER A 46 35.68 6.37 -17.42
CA SER A 46 35.73 4.90 -17.27
C SER A 46 35.64 4.39 -15.81
N GLU A 47 35.45 5.27 -14.81
CA GLU A 47 35.47 4.84 -13.40
C GLU A 47 34.13 4.80 -12.67
N GLU A 48 33.09 5.49 -13.12
CA GLU A 48 31.82 5.55 -12.36
C GLU A 48 30.81 4.41 -12.61
N ARG A 49 31.03 3.52 -13.58
CA ARG A 49 30.08 2.42 -13.90
C ARG A 49 30.33 1.09 -13.20
N ARG A 50 31.41 0.95 -12.41
CA ARG A 50 31.72 -0.32 -11.71
C ARG A 50 31.07 -0.47 -10.34
N GLY A 51 30.53 0.59 -9.74
CA GLY A 51 29.90 0.55 -8.41
C GLY A 51 28.48 -0.03 -8.37
N GLY A 52 27.67 0.19 -9.40
CA GLY A 52 26.24 -0.14 -9.38
C GLY A 52 25.93 -1.62 -9.56
N ALA A 53 26.57 -2.29 -10.51
CA ALA A 53 26.29 -3.71 -10.80
C ALA A 53 26.77 -4.66 -9.69
N GLY A 54 27.91 -4.34 -9.06
CA GLY A 54 28.44 -5.14 -7.95
C GLY A 54 27.59 -5.02 -6.65
N SER A 55 26.94 -3.87 -6.44
CA SER A 55 26.07 -3.63 -5.27
C SER A 55 24.76 -4.44 -5.37
N VAL A 56 24.13 -4.46 -6.52
CA VAL A 56 22.88 -5.23 -6.74
C VAL A 56 23.14 -6.73 -6.60
N GLN A 57 24.22 -7.23 -7.19
CA GLN A 57 24.61 -8.64 -7.09
C GLN A 57 24.96 -9.07 -5.66
N SER A 58 25.53 -8.17 -4.85
CA SER A 58 25.80 -8.45 -3.43
C SER A 58 24.52 -8.57 -2.59
N VAL A 59 23.51 -7.77 -2.90
CA VAL A 59 22.20 -7.83 -2.23
C VAL A 59 21.48 -9.13 -2.60
N ASP A 60 21.47 -9.49 -3.87
CA ASP A 60 20.87 -10.73 -4.36
C ASP A 60 21.49 -11.96 -3.67
N ARG A 61 22.83 -12.03 -3.62
CA ARG A 61 23.56 -13.10 -2.92
C ARG A 61 23.27 -13.14 -1.42
N ALA A 62 23.09 -11.97 -0.77
CA ALA A 62 22.75 -11.94 0.65
C ALA A 62 21.34 -12.50 0.93
N VAL A 63 20.38 -12.22 0.07
CA VAL A 63 19.04 -12.83 0.13
C VAL A 63 19.13 -14.34 -0.09
N SER A 64 19.88 -14.80 -1.11
CA SER A 64 20.07 -16.24 -1.37
C SER A 64 20.70 -16.99 -0.19
N VAL A 65 21.63 -16.36 0.58
CA VAL A 65 22.16 -16.96 1.81
C VAL A 65 21.04 -17.21 2.83
N LEU A 66 20.14 -16.25 3.04
CA LEU A 66 19.02 -16.41 3.97
C LEU A 66 18.07 -17.54 3.52
N GLU A 67 17.80 -17.64 2.23
CA GLU A 67 16.97 -18.70 1.64
C GLU A 67 17.61 -20.09 1.80
N ILE A 68 18.93 -20.21 1.56
CA ILE A 68 19.70 -21.45 1.77
C ILE A 68 19.60 -21.90 3.23
N LEU A 69 19.84 -20.98 4.17
CA LEU A 69 19.76 -21.27 5.60
C LEU A 69 18.33 -21.59 6.06
N ALA A 70 17.33 -20.95 5.48
CA ALA A 70 15.92 -21.29 5.74
C ALA A 70 15.57 -22.72 5.27
N LYS A 71 16.14 -23.15 4.13
CA LYS A 71 15.92 -24.50 3.56
C LYS A 71 16.66 -25.60 4.33
N LEU A 72 17.92 -25.34 4.70
CA LEU A 72 18.81 -26.34 5.30
C LEU A 72 18.75 -26.37 6.84
N GLY A 73 18.20 -25.33 7.48
CA GLY A 73 18.24 -25.10 8.91
C GLY A 73 19.58 -24.53 9.38
N GLU A 74 20.68 -25.21 9.07
CA GLU A 74 22.06 -24.78 9.34
C GLU A 74 22.99 -25.20 8.19
N ALA A 75 24.03 -24.40 7.90
CA ALA A 75 25.03 -24.74 6.89
C ALA A 75 26.39 -24.10 7.19
N GLY A 76 27.47 -24.78 6.77
CA GLY A 76 28.85 -24.24 6.83
C GLY A 76 29.14 -23.32 5.65
N VAL A 77 30.22 -22.51 5.79
CA VAL A 77 30.68 -21.58 4.70
C VAL A 77 30.88 -22.31 3.38
N THR A 78 31.39 -23.57 3.42
CA THR A 78 31.65 -24.37 2.22
C THR A 78 30.33 -24.68 1.50
N GLU A 79 29.35 -25.23 2.20
CA GLU A 79 28.03 -25.57 1.65
C GLU A 79 27.34 -24.33 1.04
N ILE A 80 27.36 -23.23 1.78
CA ILE A 80 26.78 -21.95 1.31
C ILE A 80 27.51 -21.44 0.06
N SER A 81 28.86 -21.54 0.01
CA SER A 81 29.63 -21.06 -1.15
C SER A 81 29.39 -21.90 -2.39
N GLU A 82 29.22 -23.20 -2.25
CA GLU A 82 28.90 -24.14 -3.34
C GLU A 82 27.49 -23.87 -3.89
N GLU A 83 26.48 -23.75 -3.02
CA GLU A 83 25.10 -23.47 -3.41
C GLU A 83 24.95 -22.09 -4.09
N LEU A 84 25.71 -21.09 -3.64
CA LEU A 84 25.77 -19.75 -4.27
C LEU A 84 26.61 -19.68 -5.54
N GLY A 85 27.43 -20.68 -5.85
CA GLY A 85 28.36 -20.64 -6.96
C GLY A 85 29.43 -19.54 -6.81
N VAL A 86 29.93 -19.29 -5.57
CA VAL A 86 30.93 -18.25 -5.29
C VAL A 86 32.13 -18.79 -4.52
N HIS A 87 33.21 -18.00 -4.46
CA HIS A 87 34.36 -18.35 -3.61
C HIS A 87 33.97 -18.24 -2.11
N LYS A 88 34.56 -19.13 -1.26
CA LYS A 88 34.36 -19.15 0.20
C LYS A 88 34.59 -17.80 0.84
N SER A 89 35.59 -17.02 0.37
CA SER A 89 35.86 -15.67 0.87
C SER A 89 34.70 -14.69 0.62
N THR A 90 33.98 -14.86 -0.49
CA THR A 90 32.79 -14.04 -0.80
C THR A 90 31.62 -14.44 0.10
N ALA A 91 31.33 -15.74 0.26
CA ALA A 91 30.32 -16.23 1.17
C ALA A 91 30.58 -15.77 2.62
N PHE A 92 31.84 -15.89 3.09
CA PHE A 92 32.24 -15.43 4.42
C PHE A 92 31.99 -13.93 4.65
N ARG A 93 32.31 -13.09 3.66
CA ARG A 93 32.04 -11.65 3.75
C ARG A 93 30.54 -11.34 3.83
N ILE A 94 29.70 -12.03 3.07
CA ILE A 94 28.26 -11.87 3.09
C ILE A 94 27.71 -12.29 4.45
N LEU A 95 28.12 -13.46 4.95
CA LEU A 95 27.74 -13.97 6.27
C LEU A 95 28.10 -12.99 7.39
N GLY A 96 29.30 -12.42 7.38
CA GLY A 96 29.70 -11.41 8.35
C GLY A 96 28.83 -10.14 8.34
N VAL A 97 28.39 -9.70 7.17
CA VAL A 97 27.44 -8.57 7.07
C VAL A 97 26.08 -8.94 7.65
N LEU A 98 25.56 -10.15 7.32
CA LEU A 98 24.28 -10.64 7.82
C LEU A 98 24.30 -10.87 9.34
N GLU A 99 25.42 -11.38 9.86
CA GLU A 99 25.66 -11.59 11.30
C GLU A 99 25.68 -10.25 12.06
N ASN A 100 26.39 -9.25 11.56
CA ASN A 100 26.38 -7.90 12.14
C ASN A 100 24.97 -7.26 12.16
N ARG A 101 24.06 -7.71 11.33
CA ARG A 101 22.64 -7.30 11.32
C ARG A 101 21.75 -8.19 12.16
N GLY A 102 22.32 -9.27 12.76
CA GLY A 102 21.59 -10.28 13.51
C GLY A 102 20.63 -11.12 12.66
N LEU A 103 20.80 -11.12 11.33
CA LEU A 103 20.00 -11.94 10.42
C LEU A 103 20.51 -13.37 10.34
N VAL A 104 21.78 -13.58 10.64
CA VAL A 104 22.47 -14.88 10.70
C VAL A 104 23.26 -14.91 12.01
N GLU A 105 23.38 -16.07 12.61
CA GLU A 105 24.22 -16.34 13.77
C GLU A 105 25.11 -17.56 13.50
N GLN A 106 26.33 -17.56 14.07
CA GLN A 106 27.25 -18.68 13.95
C GLN A 106 27.25 -19.51 15.23
N GLU A 107 27.13 -20.83 15.09
CA GLU A 107 27.31 -21.76 16.20
C GLU A 107 28.80 -21.85 16.57
N ARG A 108 29.12 -21.54 17.83
CA ARG A 108 30.50 -21.40 18.33
C ARG A 108 31.35 -22.67 18.19
N ASP A 109 30.73 -23.84 18.35
CA ASP A 109 31.45 -25.12 18.42
C ASP A 109 31.57 -25.84 17.08
N ARG A 110 30.72 -25.55 16.09
CA ARG A 110 30.65 -26.28 14.82
C ARG A 110 30.93 -25.44 13.59
N GLY A 111 31.08 -24.14 13.74
CA GLY A 111 31.34 -23.24 12.63
C GLY A 111 30.22 -23.12 11.59
N LYS A 112 29.01 -23.65 11.90
CA LYS A 112 27.82 -23.56 11.06
C LYS A 112 27.07 -22.28 11.35
N TYR A 113 26.36 -21.81 10.33
CA TYR A 113 25.50 -20.65 10.41
C TYR A 113 24.02 -21.06 10.35
N TYR A 114 23.17 -20.31 11.02
CA TYR A 114 21.72 -20.46 11.03
C TYR A 114 21.04 -19.10 11.03
N LEU A 115 19.72 -19.04 10.79
CA LEU A 115 18.97 -17.79 10.78
C LEU A 115 18.91 -17.20 12.19
N GLY A 116 19.37 -15.96 12.35
CA GLY A 116 19.38 -15.23 13.61
C GLY A 116 18.04 -14.58 13.96
N ALA A 117 17.94 -14.13 15.22
CA ALA A 117 16.73 -13.47 15.77
C ALA A 117 16.30 -12.22 15.00
N GLY A 118 17.20 -11.60 14.22
CA GLY A 118 16.86 -10.49 13.32
C GLY A 118 15.81 -10.85 12.27
N VAL A 119 15.78 -12.11 11.82
CA VAL A 119 14.76 -12.60 10.87
C VAL A 119 13.38 -12.61 11.52
N LEU A 120 13.27 -12.96 12.82
CA LEU A 120 11.99 -12.93 13.53
C LEU A 120 11.41 -11.51 13.62
N ARG A 121 12.25 -10.48 13.77
CA ARG A 121 11.79 -9.09 13.76
C ARG A 121 11.23 -8.68 12.40
N LEU A 122 11.86 -9.12 11.30
CA LEU A 122 11.36 -8.87 9.95
C LEU A 122 10.06 -9.67 9.69
N ALA A 123 10.04 -10.95 10.08
CA ALA A 123 8.88 -11.81 9.97
C ALA A 123 7.70 -11.29 10.80
N GLY A 124 7.92 -10.82 12.05
CA GLY A 124 6.89 -10.22 12.89
C GLY A 124 6.22 -9.01 12.24
N ALA A 125 7.01 -8.14 11.61
CA ALA A 125 6.45 -7.02 10.85
C ALA A 125 5.68 -7.44 9.60
N ALA A 126 6.00 -8.59 9.01
CA ALA A 126 5.30 -9.16 7.86
C ALA A 126 4.06 -9.99 8.28
N ALA A 127 4.12 -10.66 9.44
CA ALA A 127 3.05 -11.55 9.94
C ALA A 127 1.71 -10.82 10.11
N ILE A 128 1.72 -9.57 10.61
CA ILE A 128 0.51 -8.74 10.72
C ILE A 128 -0.19 -8.60 9.35
N ARG A 129 0.58 -8.46 8.27
CA ARG A 129 0.05 -8.35 6.91
C ARG A 129 -0.50 -9.67 6.39
N LEU A 130 0.13 -10.78 6.78
CA LEU A 130 -0.34 -12.12 6.39
C LEU A 130 -1.64 -12.47 7.10
N ASP A 131 -1.76 -12.17 8.38
CA ASP A 131 -2.98 -12.42 9.16
C ASP A 131 -4.16 -11.62 8.61
N ILE A 132 -4.00 -10.31 8.40
CA ILE A 132 -5.06 -9.48 7.81
C ILE A 132 -5.42 -9.93 6.38
N SER A 133 -4.48 -10.52 5.64
CA SER A 133 -4.74 -11.04 4.30
C SER A 133 -5.53 -12.35 4.36
N GLN A 134 -5.19 -13.27 5.27
CA GLN A 134 -5.89 -14.55 5.44
C GLN A 134 -7.31 -14.34 5.96
N GLU A 135 -7.46 -13.65 7.09
CA GLU A 135 -8.76 -13.35 7.70
C GLU A 135 -9.61 -12.41 6.84
N GLY A 136 -8.95 -11.50 6.12
CA GLY A 136 -9.61 -10.54 5.23
C GLY A 136 -10.12 -11.14 3.93
N GLN A 137 -9.63 -12.31 3.49
CA GLN A 137 -10.03 -12.90 2.21
C GLN A 137 -11.52 -13.21 2.13
N PRO A 138 -12.15 -13.90 3.10
CA PRO A 138 -13.59 -14.17 3.08
C PRO A 138 -14.41 -12.88 3.19
N VAL A 139 -14.01 -11.93 4.05
CA VAL A 139 -14.70 -10.64 4.23
C VAL A 139 -14.65 -9.82 2.95
N CYS A 140 -13.49 -9.74 2.31
CA CYS A 140 -13.29 -9.01 1.06
C CYS A 140 -14.15 -9.62 -0.08
N ARG A 141 -14.23 -10.95 -0.16
CA ARG A 141 -15.09 -11.64 -1.13
C ARG A 141 -16.58 -11.39 -0.89
N ALA A 142 -17.01 -11.44 0.38
CA ALA A 142 -18.39 -11.16 0.75
C ALA A 142 -18.78 -9.73 0.39
N LEU A 143 -17.93 -8.75 0.71
CA LEU A 143 -18.15 -7.35 0.37
C LEU A 143 -18.22 -7.12 -1.15
N ALA A 144 -17.33 -7.77 -1.91
CA ALA A 144 -17.35 -7.68 -3.37
C ALA A 144 -18.60 -8.34 -3.98
N ALA A 145 -19.05 -9.47 -3.43
CA ALA A 145 -20.26 -10.16 -3.89
C ALA A 145 -21.53 -9.35 -3.59
N ASP A 146 -21.61 -8.73 -2.40
CA ASP A 146 -22.75 -7.92 -1.96
C ASP A 146 -22.93 -6.65 -2.80
N THR A 147 -21.82 -6.00 -3.18
CA THR A 147 -21.85 -4.72 -3.87
C THR A 147 -21.69 -4.82 -5.39
N GLY A 148 -21.19 -5.94 -5.89
CA GLY A 148 -20.81 -6.12 -7.29
C GLY A 148 -19.50 -5.41 -7.68
N GLU A 149 -18.92 -4.61 -6.79
CA GLU A 149 -17.72 -3.82 -7.05
C GLU A 149 -16.44 -4.54 -6.58
N THR A 150 -15.28 -3.97 -6.90
CA THR A 150 -14.00 -4.53 -6.47
C THR A 150 -13.71 -4.15 -5.02
N ALA A 151 -13.59 -5.12 -4.14
CA ALA A 151 -13.16 -4.92 -2.76
C ALA A 151 -11.64 -5.12 -2.63
N ASN A 152 -11.00 -4.28 -1.82
CA ASN A 152 -9.56 -4.28 -1.60
C ASN A 152 -9.24 -4.15 -0.11
N ILE A 153 -8.12 -4.75 0.31
CA ILE A 153 -7.50 -4.46 1.61
C ILE A 153 -6.14 -3.85 1.34
N ALA A 154 -5.90 -2.70 1.96
CA ALA A 154 -4.64 -1.98 1.85
C ALA A 154 -3.99 -1.81 3.23
N VAL A 155 -2.67 -1.82 3.27
CA VAL A 155 -1.86 -1.53 4.46
C VAL A 155 -0.91 -0.38 4.19
N LEU A 156 -0.44 0.26 5.26
CA LEU A 156 0.55 1.32 5.15
C LEU A 156 1.93 0.72 4.90
N ASP A 157 2.64 1.25 3.89
CA ASP A 157 4.04 0.95 3.63
C ASP A 157 4.80 2.26 3.37
N GLY A 158 5.53 2.71 4.40
CA GLY A 158 6.24 3.98 4.36
C GLY A 158 5.29 5.18 4.24
N ASP A 159 5.21 5.75 3.05
CA ASP A 159 4.40 6.92 2.69
C ASP A 159 3.33 6.60 1.62
N ALA A 160 3.03 5.33 1.44
CA ALA A 160 2.04 4.85 0.48
C ALA A 160 1.10 3.81 1.10
N ALA A 161 -0.08 3.64 0.52
CA ALA A 161 -0.94 2.50 0.75
C ALA A 161 -0.58 1.38 -0.25
N VAL A 162 -0.45 0.15 0.23
CA VAL A 162 -0.21 -1.03 -0.61
C VAL A 162 -1.39 -1.97 -0.50
N ASN A 163 -1.98 -2.31 -1.64
CA ASN A 163 -3.07 -3.27 -1.67
C ASN A 163 -2.51 -4.70 -1.55
N ILE A 164 -2.85 -5.37 -0.47
CA ILE A 164 -2.40 -6.75 -0.15
C ILE A 164 -3.43 -7.80 -0.50
N MET A 165 -4.68 -7.39 -0.75
CA MET A 165 -5.80 -8.26 -1.10
C MET A 165 -6.71 -7.55 -2.10
N GLN A 166 -7.26 -8.33 -3.03
CA GLN A 166 -8.30 -7.88 -3.95
C GLN A 166 -9.30 -9.01 -4.18
N ALA A 167 -10.59 -8.70 -4.10
CA ALA A 167 -11.68 -9.54 -4.54
C ALA A 167 -12.52 -8.78 -5.57
N ARG A 168 -12.87 -9.46 -6.67
CA ARG A 168 -13.67 -8.86 -7.74
C ARG A 168 -15.14 -9.20 -7.55
N GLY A 169 -16.01 -8.22 -7.67
CA GLY A 169 -17.44 -8.42 -7.76
C GLY A 169 -17.87 -8.91 -9.14
N SER A 170 -19.17 -9.15 -9.26
CA SER A 170 -19.78 -9.68 -10.49
C SER A 170 -19.86 -8.69 -11.64
N ALA A 171 -19.70 -7.41 -11.38
CA ALA A 171 -19.72 -6.36 -12.41
C ALA A 171 -18.42 -6.41 -13.25
N ALA A 172 -18.49 -7.11 -14.35
CA ALA A 172 -17.36 -7.63 -15.12
C ALA A 172 -16.49 -6.60 -15.86
N VAL A 173 -16.84 -5.32 -15.86
CA VAL A 173 -15.97 -4.29 -16.45
C VAL A 173 -14.99 -3.83 -15.40
N THR A 174 -13.81 -4.49 -15.35
CA THR A 174 -12.94 -4.15 -14.36
C THR A 174 -11.63 -4.13 -14.66
N ALA A 175 -11.33 -3.25 -14.44
CA ALA A 175 -10.50 -2.81 -13.47
C ALA A 175 -9.11 -3.33 -13.42
N TYR A 176 -8.39 -2.48 -13.06
CA TYR A 176 -7.00 -2.55 -12.66
C TYR A 176 -6.79 -3.64 -11.60
N ASN A 177 -5.73 -4.40 -11.76
CA ASN A 177 -5.20 -5.20 -10.66
C ASN A 177 -4.41 -4.27 -9.73
N TRP A 178 -4.97 -4.00 -8.57
CA TRP A 178 -4.35 -3.16 -7.54
C TRP A 178 -3.40 -3.94 -6.64
N LEU A 179 -3.42 -5.27 -6.67
CA LEU A 179 -2.62 -6.12 -5.79
C LEU A 179 -1.13 -5.81 -5.92
N GLY A 180 -0.48 -5.56 -4.80
CA GLY A 180 0.93 -5.19 -4.70
C GLY A 180 1.26 -3.75 -5.15
N ARG A 181 0.28 -2.99 -5.64
CA ARG A 181 0.52 -1.60 -6.07
C ARG A 181 0.59 -0.65 -4.89
N ARG A 182 1.58 0.24 -4.95
CA ARG A 182 1.71 1.39 -4.06
C ARG A 182 0.86 2.53 -4.59
N THR A 183 -0.03 3.04 -3.75
CA THR A 183 -0.95 4.15 -4.11
C THR A 183 -0.75 5.33 -3.17
N PRO A 184 -0.94 6.57 -3.64
CA PRO A 184 -0.72 7.77 -2.82
C PRO A 184 -1.74 7.87 -1.70
N LEU A 185 -1.28 8.26 -0.49
CA LEU A 185 -2.15 8.36 0.69
C LEU A 185 -3.20 9.46 0.56
N HIS A 186 -2.90 10.56 -0.14
CA HIS A 186 -3.80 11.72 -0.23
C HIS A 186 -4.88 11.61 -1.31
N ALA A 187 -4.70 10.73 -2.30
CA ALA A 187 -5.58 10.63 -3.46
C ALA A 187 -6.38 9.32 -3.53
N THR A 188 -6.33 8.48 -2.47
CA THR A 188 -7.08 7.22 -2.39
C THR A 188 -7.84 7.12 -1.09
N ALA A 189 -9.02 6.48 -1.10
CA ALA A 189 -9.85 6.31 0.09
C ALA A 189 -9.12 5.51 1.18
N SER A 190 -8.53 4.37 0.85
CA SER A 190 -7.70 3.59 1.78
C SER A 190 -6.49 4.37 2.29
N GLY A 191 -5.86 5.16 1.41
CA GLY A 191 -4.75 6.03 1.79
C GLY A 191 -5.16 7.09 2.82
N LYS A 192 -6.29 7.76 2.63
CA LYS A 192 -6.82 8.75 3.58
C LYS A 192 -7.18 8.13 4.92
N VAL A 193 -7.79 6.94 4.93
CA VAL A 193 -8.06 6.18 6.16
C VAL A 193 -6.75 5.91 6.91
N LEU A 194 -5.75 5.35 6.24
CA LEU A 194 -4.46 5.03 6.86
C LEU A 194 -3.74 6.29 7.35
N LEU A 195 -3.77 7.37 6.57
CA LEU A 195 -3.13 8.65 6.92
C LEU A 195 -3.81 9.31 8.13
N ALA A 196 -5.15 9.29 8.19
CA ALA A 196 -5.92 9.89 9.28
C ALA A 196 -5.58 9.26 10.64
N HIS A 197 -5.32 7.96 10.68
CA HIS A 197 -5.06 7.22 11.92
C HIS A 197 -3.56 7.13 12.29
N LEU A 198 -2.68 7.82 11.57
CA LEU A 198 -1.27 7.91 11.96
C LEU A 198 -1.07 8.76 13.21
N PRO A 199 0.01 8.52 13.99
CA PRO A 199 0.43 9.42 15.04
C PRO A 199 0.55 10.87 14.52
N PRO A 200 0.13 11.89 15.31
CA PRO A 200 0.00 13.27 14.85
C PRO A 200 1.25 13.82 14.14
N GLN A 201 2.44 13.55 14.68
CA GLN A 201 3.71 14.05 14.12
C GLN A 201 4.00 13.41 12.74
N ARG A 202 3.77 12.10 12.60
CA ARG A 202 3.96 11.37 11.34
C ARG A 202 2.95 11.81 10.29
N ARG A 203 1.68 11.95 10.69
CA ARG A 203 0.60 12.44 9.84
C ARG A 203 0.94 13.83 9.29
N GLU A 204 1.31 14.77 10.17
CA GLU A 204 1.64 16.14 9.77
C GLU A 204 2.85 16.19 8.81
N THR A 205 3.87 15.39 9.07
CA THR A 205 5.03 15.27 8.16
C THR A 205 4.61 14.85 6.75
N LEU A 206 3.63 13.95 6.61
CA LEU A 206 3.15 13.49 5.30
C LEU A 206 2.19 14.48 4.64
N VAL A 207 1.33 15.12 5.41
CA VAL A 207 0.36 16.12 4.92
C VAL A 207 1.04 17.37 4.36
N THR A 208 2.18 17.78 4.96
CA THR A 208 2.93 18.98 4.53
C THR A 208 3.87 18.73 3.36
N ARG A 209 4.05 17.49 2.91
CA ARG A 209 4.82 17.20 1.70
C ARG A 209 4.11 17.72 0.45
N LYS A 210 4.86 17.79 -0.65
CA LYS A 210 4.27 18.03 -1.97
C LYS A 210 3.25 16.94 -2.28
N LEU A 211 2.00 17.34 -2.52
CA LEU A 211 0.90 16.45 -2.91
C LEU A 211 0.77 16.47 -4.44
N PRO A 212 1.24 15.42 -5.15
CA PRO A 212 1.14 15.35 -6.60
C PRO A 212 -0.31 15.40 -7.07
N ARG A 213 -0.56 16.11 -8.16
CA ARG A 213 -1.86 16.12 -8.83
C ARG A 213 -1.93 14.96 -9.81
N PHE A 214 -2.95 14.13 -9.71
CA PHE A 214 -3.24 13.03 -10.63
C PHE A 214 -4.39 13.39 -11.58
N THR A 215 -5.39 14.11 -11.05
CA THR A 215 -6.55 14.59 -11.81
C THR A 215 -6.87 16.04 -11.41
N GLU A 216 -7.85 16.62 -12.03
CA GLU A 216 -8.39 17.94 -11.60
C GLU A 216 -9.06 17.88 -10.22
N HIS A 217 -9.51 16.69 -9.79
CA HIS A 217 -10.19 16.46 -8.50
C HIS A 217 -9.22 16.12 -7.36
N THR A 218 -7.93 15.87 -7.65
CA THR A 218 -6.95 15.55 -6.62
C THR A 218 -6.77 16.71 -5.64
N LEU A 219 -6.83 16.43 -4.34
CA LEU A 219 -6.45 17.38 -3.30
C LEU A 219 -4.93 17.64 -3.35
N THR A 220 -4.57 18.88 -3.52
CA THR A 220 -3.16 19.31 -3.63
C THR A 220 -2.72 20.26 -2.55
N THR A 221 -3.60 20.58 -1.59
CA THR A 221 -3.30 21.49 -0.47
C THR A 221 -3.34 20.77 0.86
N ALA A 222 -2.40 21.08 1.73
CA ALA A 222 -2.34 20.52 3.08
C ALA A 222 -3.61 20.87 3.90
N ALA A 223 -4.17 22.06 3.71
CA ALA A 223 -5.40 22.48 4.41
C ALA A 223 -6.60 21.61 4.03
N GLY A 224 -6.88 21.44 2.73
CA GLY A 224 -7.98 20.59 2.27
C GLY A 224 -7.78 19.12 2.64
N LEU A 225 -6.53 18.62 2.65
CA LEU A 225 -6.27 17.26 3.09
C LEU A 225 -6.55 17.11 4.59
N ARG A 226 -6.12 18.05 5.45
CA ARG A 226 -6.43 18.01 6.91
C ARG A 226 -7.93 18.01 7.18
N GLU A 227 -8.68 18.84 6.47
CA GLU A 227 -10.16 18.88 6.59
C GLU A 227 -10.76 17.50 6.29
N GLN A 228 -10.35 16.86 5.18
CA GLN A 228 -10.85 15.53 4.87
C GLN A 228 -10.39 14.47 5.87
N LEU A 229 -9.14 14.53 6.38
CA LEU A 229 -8.69 13.58 7.40
C LEU A 229 -9.45 13.74 8.71
N THR A 230 -9.89 14.95 9.05
CA THR A 230 -10.79 15.19 10.21
C THR A 230 -12.13 14.54 9.98
N ALA A 231 -12.74 14.74 8.81
CA ALA A 231 -14.00 14.06 8.45
C ALA A 231 -13.87 12.52 8.49
N VAL A 232 -12.73 11.97 8.03
CA VAL A 232 -12.48 10.51 8.12
C VAL A 232 -12.48 10.02 9.57
N LEU A 233 -11.94 10.80 10.51
CA LEU A 233 -11.94 10.43 11.93
C LEU A 233 -13.33 10.55 12.57
N GLU A 234 -14.15 11.50 12.13
CA GLU A 234 -15.50 11.72 12.61
C GLU A 234 -16.50 10.72 12.02
N ASP A 235 -16.44 10.49 10.71
CA ASP A 235 -17.38 9.62 9.98
C ASP A 235 -17.00 8.13 10.07
N GLY A 236 -15.71 7.82 10.33
CA GLY A 236 -15.21 6.46 10.41
C GLY A 236 -14.89 5.82 9.04
N PHE A 237 -14.96 6.59 7.94
CA PHE A 237 -14.62 6.12 6.60
C PHE A 237 -14.09 7.28 5.73
N ALA A 238 -13.52 6.93 4.58
CA ALA A 238 -13.13 7.89 3.54
C ALA A 238 -13.82 7.58 2.22
N CYS A 239 -14.13 8.65 1.47
CA CYS A 239 -14.59 8.58 0.10
C CYS A 239 -13.64 9.36 -0.80
N THR A 240 -13.41 8.87 -2.03
CA THR A 240 -12.73 9.60 -3.09
C THR A 240 -13.54 9.53 -4.37
N SER A 241 -13.62 10.64 -5.08
CA SER A 241 -14.30 10.73 -6.36
C SER A 241 -13.33 11.27 -7.39
N GLU A 242 -12.86 10.38 -8.27
CA GLU A 242 -11.98 10.70 -9.39
C GLU A 242 -10.66 11.39 -9.00
N GLU A 243 -10.22 11.23 -7.75
CA GLU A 243 -9.01 11.91 -7.26
C GLU A 243 -7.71 11.25 -7.73
N LEU A 244 -7.67 9.92 -7.85
CA LEU A 244 -6.52 9.19 -8.36
C LEU A 244 -6.55 9.07 -9.88
N GLU A 245 -7.72 8.81 -10.44
CA GLU A 245 -7.95 8.56 -11.85
C GLU A 245 -9.37 9.00 -12.22
N ILE A 246 -9.52 9.69 -13.36
CA ILE A 246 -10.83 10.08 -13.88
C ILE A 246 -11.66 8.82 -14.18
N GLY A 247 -12.91 8.82 -13.75
CA GLY A 247 -13.81 7.68 -13.89
C GLY A 247 -13.69 6.62 -12.79
N LEU A 248 -12.85 6.84 -11.76
CA LEU A 248 -12.66 5.92 -10.63
C LEU A 248 -13.13 6.55 -9.31
N ASN A 249 -14.08 5.92 -8.65
CA ASN A 249 -14.51 6.27 -7.29
C ASN A 249 -14.15 5.15 -6.31
N ALA A 250 -13.93 5.51 -5.06
CA ALA A 250 -13.60 4.55 -4.02
C ALA A 250 -14.09 5.00 -2.64
N VAL A 251 -14.35 4.01 -1.78
CA VAL A 251 -14.64 4.20 -0.35
C VAL A 251 -13.78 3.23 0.46
N ALA A 252 -13.44 3.58 1.70
CA ALA A 252 -12.68 2.69 2.59
C ALA A 252 -12.97 2.99 4.06
N ALA A 253 -12.82 1.97 4.92
CA ALA A 253 -12.95 2.06 6.36
C ALA A 253 -11.76 1.38 7.07
N PRO A 254 -11.42 1.80 8.32
CA PRO A 254 -10.25 1.32 9.04
C PRO A 254 -10.46 -0.09 9.61
N VAL A 255 -9.45 -0.94 9.45
CA VAL A 255 -9.34 -2.25 10.11
C VAL A 255 -8.43 -2.11 11.33
N ARG A 256 -8.91 -2.52 12.50
CA ARG A 256 -8.22 -2.37 13.79
C ARG A 256 -7.71 -3.71 14.30
N ALA A 257 -6.56 -3.66 14.97
CA ALA A 257 -6.03 -4.77 15.75
C ALA A 257 -6.62 -4.77 17.19
N HIS A 258 -6.29 -5.79 17.96
CA HIS A 258 -6.75 -5.99 19.34
C HIS A 258 -6.49 -4.80 20.28
N ASP A 259 -5.47 -4.01 20.03
CA ASP A 259 -5.09 -2.81 20.79
C ASP A 259 -5.77 -1.52 20.28
N GLY A 260 -6.66 -1.63 19.29
CA GLY A 260 -7.34 -0.51 18.64
C GLY A 260 -6.52 0.22 17.56
N ALA A 261 -5.25 -0.15 17.35
CA ALA A 261 -4.44 0.43 16.31
C ALA A 261 -5.00 0.08 14.91
N VAL A 262 -5.00 1.05 14.00
CA VAL A 262 -5.39 0.80 12.60
C VAL A 262 -4.23 0.13 11.86
N ILE A 263 -4.44 -1.13 11.48
CA ILE A 263 -3.45 -1.98 10.80
C ILE A 263 -3.66 -2.06 9.29
N GLY A 264 -4.85 -1.65 8.82
CA GLY A 264 -5.20 -1.67 7.40
C GLY A 264 -6.46 -0.88 7.13
N ALA A 265 -6.86 -0.87 5.87
CA ALA A 265 -8.14 -0.33 5.42
C ALA A 265 -8.76 -1.30 4.43
N ILE A 266 -10.05 -1.62 4.60
CA ILE A 266 -10.84 -2.36 3.61
C ILE A 266 -11.76 -1.39 2.90
N GLY A 267 -11.94 -1.56 1.59
CA GLY A 267 -12.78 -0.65 0.82
C GLY A 267 -13.21 -1.22 -0.52
N LEU A 268 -13.99 -0.42 -1.21
CA LEU A 268 -14.52 -0.66 -2.54
C LEU A 268 -13.93 0.32 -3.53
N SER A 269 -13.72 -0.13 -4.74
CA SER A 269 -13.34 0.72 -5.87
C SER A 269 -14.07 0.27 -7.12
N GLY A 270 -14.51 1.22 -7.93
CA GLY A 270 -15.23 0.94 -9.16
C GLY A 270 -15.43 2.18 -10.02
N PRO A 271 -15.99 1.98 -11.24
CA PRO A 271 -16.25 3.08 -12.16
C PRO A 271 -17.21 4.11 -11.58
N ALA A 272 -16.91 5.39 -11.80
CA ALA A 272 -17.70 6.51 -11.27
C ALA A 272 -19.18 6.46 -11.71
N TYR A 273 -19.49 5.88 -12.88
CA TYR A 273 -20.86 5.74 -13.35
C TYR A 273 -21.69 4.67 -12.62
N ARG A 274 -21.05 3.76 -11.85
CA ARG A 274 -21.73 2.80 -10.96
C ARG A 274 -21.63 3.19 -9.50
N MET A 275 -20.46 3.71 -9.10
CA MET A 275 -20.23 4.25 -7.78
C MET A 275 -20.43 5.78 -7.78
N GLU A 276 -21.65 6.23 -8.18
CA GLU A 276 -21.98 7.64 -8.24
C GLU A 276 -21.77 8.31 -6.87
N ARG A 277 -21.43 9.60 -6.85
CA ARG A 277 -21.14 10.36 -5.61
C ARG A 277 -22.22 10.22 -4.55
N GLN A 278 -23.50 10.20 -4.98
CA GLN A 278 -24.65 10.04 -4.09
C GLN A 278 -24.74 8.66 -3.43
N LEU A 279 -24.13 7.64 -4.02
CA LEU A 279 -24.09 6.26 -3.48
C LEU A 279 -22.89 6.01 -2.58
N LEU A 280 -21.87 6.87 -2.61
CA LEU A 280 -20.63 6.66 -1.83
C LEU A 280 -20.89 6.52 -0.32
N PRO A 281 -21.78 7.29 0.34
CA PRO A 281 -22.06 7.10 1.76
C PRO A 281 -22.61 5.70 2.08
N GLU A 282 -23.56 5.19 1.29
CA GLU A 282 -24.11 3.85 1.47
C GLU A 282 -23.05 2.77 1.29
N LEU A 283 -22.23 2.88 0.24
CA LEU A 283 -21.12 1.96 -0.01
C LEU A 283 -20.05 2.03 1.09
N ALA A 284 -19.81 3.22 1.65
CA ALA A 284 -18.90 3.41 2.77
C ALA A 284 -19.41 2.75 4.05
N GLU A 285 -20.73 2.79 4.32
CA GLU A 285 -21.32 2.03 5.44
C GLU A 285 -21.16 0.53 5.28
N ARG A 286 -21.29 -0.01 4.06
CA ARG A 286 -21.01 -1.42 3.77
C ARG A 286 -19.54 -1.77 4.01
N ALA A 287 -18.62 -0.91 3.55
CA ALA A 287 -17.19 -1.07 3.81
C ALA A 287 -16.88 -0.97 5.32
N ALA A 288 -17.55 -0.07 6.07
CA ALA A 288 -17.40 0.05 7.51
C ALA A 288 -17.87 -1.21 8.27
N LYS A 289 -18.98 -1.82 7.85
CA LYS A 289 -19.44 -3.11 8.41
C LYS A 289 -18.43 -4.22 8.16
N ALA A 290 -17.90 -4.31 6.94
CA ALA A 290 -16.85 -5.27 6.61
C ALA A 290 -15.55 -5.00 7.40
N ALA A 291 -15.19 -3.73 7.60
CA ALA A 291 -14.05 -3.34 8.42
C ALA A 291 -14.24 -3.73 9.90
N ALA A 292 -15.44 -3.56 10.45
CA ALA A 292 -15.76 -3.97 11.82
C ALA A 292 -15.70 -5.50 11.98
N GLU A 293 -16.22 -6.26 11.01
CA GLU A 293 -16.13 -7.72 10.99
C GLU A 293 -14.67 -8.17 10.96
N LEU A 294 -13.86 -7.63 10.03
CA LEU A 294 -12.44 -7.97 9.94
C LEU A 294 -11.68 -7.54 11.19
N SER A 295 -11.98 -6.37 11.77
CA SER A 295 -11.37 -5.91 13.02
C SER A 295 -11.64 -6.88 14.17
N ARG A 296 -12.87 -7.42 14.27
CA ARG A 296 -13.23 -8.44 15.26
C ARG A 296 -12.44 -9.74 15.06
N LEU A 297 -12.22 -10.16 13.80
CA LEU A 297 -11.37 -11.31 13.47
C LEU A 297 -9.91 -11.05 13.85
N MET A 298 -9.47 -9.77 13.79
CA MET A 298 -8.14 -9.33 14.25
C MET A 298 -8.05 -9.09 15.77
N GLY A 299 -9.08 -9.47 16.52
CA GLY A 299 -9.11 -9.39 17.99
C GLY A 299 -9.58 -8.07 18.57
N TYR A 300 -10.09 -7.14 17.77
CA TYR A 300 -10.66 -5.89 18.25
C TYR A 300 -12.04 -6.11 18.87
N ALA A 301 -12.22 -5.70 20.12
CA ALA A 301 -13.46 -5.95 20.88
C ALA A 301 -14.45 -4.75 20.86
N GLY A 302 -14.10 -3.62 20.23
CA GLY A 302 -14.92 -2.42 20.17
C GLY A 302 -14.62 -1.42 21.28
#